data_efe88a8a96f9f3ec995cacc699720133
#
_entry.id   efe88a8a96f9f3ec995cacc699720133
#
_cell.length_a   1.000
_cell.length_b   1.000
_cell.length_c   1.000
_cell.angle_alpha   90.00
_cell.angle_beta   90.00
_cell.angle_gamma   90.00
#
_symmetry.space_group_name_H-M   'P 1'
#
loop_
_entity.id
_entity.type
_entity.pdbx_description
1 polymer ?
#
loop_
_entity_poly.entity_id
_entity_poly.type
_entity_poly.pdbx_seq_one_letter_code
_entity_poly.pdbx_strand_id
1 'polypeptide(L)'
;MQLMLCLNLTRGQLYQKQATFRHNEHDFTRAESTVQDSDLIEQFLDALWIERNLAQNTLASYRQDLQTLTGWLHHHDRTLLTLEALDLQQFLAERVEGGYKATSSARTLSAIRRLCQYLYREKVRSDDPSALLSAPKLPQRLPKDLSENQVERLLQAPSIDVPLELRDKAMLELLYATGLRVTELVGLTISDISLRQGVVRVIGKGNKERLVPLGEEAVYWIEYYMEHGRPWLLNGQTLDVMFPSQRAQQMTRQTFWHRIKHYATLAGIDSEKLSPHVLRHAFATHLLNHGADLRVVQMLLGHSDLSTTQIYTHVATERLRLLHQQHHPRA
;
A
#
# COMPACT_ATOMS: atom_id res chain seq x y z
N MET A 1 35.43 65.59 -4.75
CA MET A 1 34.55 66.34 -5.68
C MET A 1 33.76 65.35 -6.48
N GLN A 2 32.42 65.41 -6.35
CA GLN A 2 31.40 64.69 -7.14
C GLN A 2 31.16 63.22 -6.78
N LEU A 3 29.97 62.75 -6.45
CA LEU A 3 28.59 63.24 -6.76
C LEU A 3 27.65 62.72 -5.65
N MET A 4 27.10 63.66 -4.88
CA MET A 4 25.86 63.39 -4.14
C MET A 4 24.70 63.58 -5.12
N LEU A 5 24.05 62.53 -5.52
CA LEU A 5 22.72 62.57 -6.15
C LEU A 5 21.71 62.26 -5.07
N CYS A 6 21.07 63.30 -4.54
CA CYS A 6 19.94 63.25 -3.65
C CYS A 6 18.74 62.59 -4.37
N LEU A 7 18.38 61.43 -4.00
CA LEU A 7 17.04 60.90 -4.24
C LEU A 7 16.13 61.41 -3.10
N ASN A 8 15.34 62.45 -3.37
CA ASN A 8 14.24 62.91 -2.53
C ASN A 8 13.14 61.83 -2.49
N LEU A 9 13.32 60.84 -1.65
CA LEU A 9 12.24 59.89 -1.33
C LEU A 9 11.49 60.40 -0.11
N THR A 10 10.19 60.61 -0.26
CA THR A 10 9.33 60.91 0.87
C THR A 10 9.37 59.80 1.90
N ARG A 11 9.14 60.10 3.21
CA ARG A 11 9.12 59.11 4.30
C ARG A 11 8.24 57.88 3.97
N GLY A 12 7.16 58.06 3.23
CA GLY A 12 6.28 56.99 2.77
C GLY A 12 6.90 56.04 1.75
N GLN A 13 7.73 56.58 0.84
CA GLN A 13 8.43 55.76 -0.16
C GLN A 13 9.60 54.98 0.40
N LEU A 14 10.24 55.48 1.48
CA LEU A 14 11.24 54.72 2.27
C LEU A 14 10.60 53.56 3.03
N TYR A 15 9.42 53.77 3.64
CA TYR A 15 8.67 52.70 4.31
C TYR A 15 8.20 51.60 3.30
N GLN A 16 7.70 52.00 2.14
CA GLN A 16 7.34 51.02 1.10
C GLN A 16 8.55 50.25 0.55
N LYS A 17 9.68 50.90 0.31
CA LYS A 17 10.90 50.19 -0.12
C LYS A 17 11.44 49.27 0.96
N GLN A 18 11.43 49.67 2.24
CA GLN A 18 11.83 48.81 3.32
C GLN A 18 10.88 47.60 3.53
N ALA A 19 9.56 47.80 3.36
CA ALA A 19 8.59 46.71 3.40
C ALA A 19 8.78 45.73 2.22
N THR A 20 9.03 46.24 1.00
CA THR A 20 9.28 45.39 -0.17
C THR A 20 10.61 44.65 -0.08
N PHE A 21 11.67 45.30 0.48
CA PHE A 21 12.97 44.66 0.70
C PHE A 21 12.88 43.55 1.76
N ARG A 22 12.17 43.78 2.87
CA ARG A 22 11.90 42.73 3.89
C ARG A 22 11.04 41.59 3.35
N HIS A 23 10.08 41.88 2.48
CA HIS A 23 9.26 40.84 1.87
C HIS A 23 10.09 39.96 0.90
N ASN A 24 10.96 40.55 0.12
CA ASN A 24 11.86 39.82 -0.79
C ASN A 24 12.93 39.00 -0.02
N GLU A 25 13.50 39.53 1.07
CA GLU A 25 14.43 38.75 1.92
C GLU A 25 13.74 37.57 2.58
N HIS A 26 12.50 37.74 3.07
CA HIS A 26 11.72 36.63 3.64
C HIS A 26 11.35 35.57 2.62
N ASP A 27 10.99 35.95 1.41
CA ASP A 27 10.69 35.02 0.32
C ASP A 27 11.94 34.27 -0.15
N PHE A 28 13.10 34.92 -0.17
CA PHE A 28 14.35 34.29 -0.60
C PHE A 28 14.87 33.31 0.46
N THR A 29 14.86 33.66 1.73
CA THR A 29 15.24 32.76 2.84
C THR A 29 14.28 31.58 2.97
N ARG A 30 12.99 31.77 2.69
CA ARG A 30 11.99 30.71 2.68
C ARG A 30 12.19 29.74 1.51
N ALA A 31 12.57 30.22 0.33
CA ALA A 31 12.88 29.37 -0.82
C ALA A 31 14.14 28.51 -0.56
N GLU A 32 15.20 29.09 0.02
CA GLU A 32 16.41 28.36 0.37
C GLU A 32 16.15 27.29 1.43
N SER A 33 15.38 27.59 2.48
CA SER A 33 15.03 26.63 3.52
C SER A 33 14.16 25.47 3.00
N THR A 34 13.29 25.75 2.03
CA THR A 34 12.46 24.72 1.38
C THR A 34 13.31 23.76 0.54
N VAL A 35 14.29 24.25 -0.18
CA VAL A 35 15.23 23.42 -0.94
C VAL A 35 16.05 22.55 0.00
N GLN A 36 16.59 23.14 1.09
CA GLN A 36 17.38 22.42 2.09
C GLN A 36 16.58 21.27 2.76
N ASP A 37 15.34 21.50 3.17
CA ASP A 37 14.49 20.47 3.77
C ASP A 37 14.16 19.35 2.77
N SER A 38 13.93 19.69 1.51
CA SER A 38 13.71 18.72 0.44
C SER A 38 14.92 17.82 0.22
N ASP A 39 16.12 18.40 0.19
CA ASP A 39 17.38 17.67 0.02
C ASP A 39 17.63 16.71 1.20
N LEU A 40 17.37 17.15 2.44
CA LEU A 40 17.48 16.29 3.62
C LEU A 40 16.51 15.09 3.59
N ILE A 41 15.30 15.30 3.10
CA ILE A 41 14.33 14.21 2.92
C ILE A 41 14.84 13.21 1.88
N GLU A 42 15.32 13.66 0.71
CA GLU A 42 15.82 12.75 -0.33
C GLU A 42 17.05 11.97 0.16
N GLN A 43 18.01 12.60 0.81
CA GLN A 43 19.16 11.92 1.42
C GLN A 43 18.73 10.85 2.43
N PHE A 44 17.75 11.16 3.27
CA PHE A 44 17.19 10.20 4.21
C PHE A 44 16.53 9.00 3.50
N LEU A 45 15.75 9.25 2.45
CA LEU A 45 15.08 8.20 1.69
C LEU A 45 16.07 7.31 0.96
N ASP A 46 17.14 7.89 0.41
CA ASP A 46 18.24 7.15 -0.22
C ASP A 46 18.97 6.27 0.81
N ALA A 47 19.26 6.80 1.99
CA ALA A 47 19.85 6.02 3.08
C ALA A 47 18.94 4.84 3.48
N LEU A 48 17.63 5.05 3.60
CA LEU A 48 16.68 3.98 3.90
C LEU A 48 16.61 2.92 2.79
N TRP A 49 16.72 3.32 1.54
CA TRP A 49 16.76 2.40 0.42
C TRP A 49 18.02 1.54 0.46
N ILE A 50 19.19 2.15 0.65
CA ILE A 50 20.50 1.47 0.67
C ILE A 50 20.64 0.57 1.91
N GLU A 51 20.35 1.09 3.10
CA GLU A 51 20.59 0.38 4.37
C GLU A 51 19.51 -0.66 4.71
N ARG A 52 18.26 -0.37 4.35
CA ARG A 52 17.11 -1.16 4.77
C ARG A 52 16.35 -1.83 3.63
N ASN A 53 16.76 -1.59 2.39
CA ASN A 53 16.10 -2.12 1.18
C ASN A 53 14.58 -1.94 1.22
N LEU A 54 14.11 -0.75 1.62
CA LEU A 54 12.68 -0.47 1.73
C LEU A 54 12.03 -0.44 0.34
N ALA A 55 10.81 -0.97 0.26
CA ALA A 55 10.04 -0.97 -0.98
C ALA A 55 9.71 0.46 -1.44
N GLN A 56 9.73 0.72 -2.75
CA GLN A 56 9.42 2.01 -3.37
C GLN A 56 8.13 2.65 -2.87
N ASN A 57 7.07 1.85 -2.67
CA ASN A 57 5.80 2.35 -2.12
C ASN A 57 5.92 2.86 -0.67
N THR A 58 6.82 2.29 0.12
CA THR A 58 7.10 2.75 1.49
C THR A 58 7.86 4.07 1.45
N LEU A 59 8.88 4.18 0.60
CA LEU A 59 9.65 5.40 0.40
C LEU A 59 8.75 6.53 -0.12
N ALA A 60 7.90 6.27 -1.12
CA ALA A 60 6.93 7.23 -1.62
C ALA A 60 5.94 7.71 -0.54
N SER A 61 5.47 6.80 0.33
CA SER A 61 4.60 7.15 1.46
C SER A 61 5.32 8.02 2.49
N TYR A 62 6.58 7.70 2.80
CA TYR A 62 7.39 8.50 3.72
C TYR A 62 7.70 9.88 3.12
N ARG A 63 8.05 9.95 1.84
CA ARG A 63 8.22 11.23 1.14
C ARG A 63 7.00 12.13 1.30
N GLN A 64 5.82 11.61 0.99
CA GLN A 64 4.56 12.36 1.11
C GLN A 64 4.27 12.79 2.56
N ASP A 65 4.51 11.91 3.54
CA ASP A 65 4.29 12.25 4.96
C ASP A 65 5.26 13.37 5.42
N LEU A 66 6.53 13.30 5.01
CA LEU A 66 7.56 14.28 5.38
C LEU A 66 7.38 15.61 4.64
N GLN A 67 6.98 15.59 3.37
CA GLN A 67 6.61 16.81 2.63
C GLN A 67 5.41 17.52 3.27
N THR A 68 4.46 16.76 3.82
CA THR A 68 3.34 17.35 4.57
C THR A 68 3.83 18.02 5.85
N LEU A 69 4.78 17.42 6.55
CA LEU A 69 5.40 18.03 7.73
C LEU A 69 6.17 19.31 7.38
N THR A 70 7.05 19.27 6.37
CA THR A 70 7.84 20.46 5.98
C THR A 70 6.96 21.60 5.50
N GLY A 71 5.89 21.30 4.76
CA GLY A 71 4.90 22.30 4.39
C GLY A 71 4.26 22.97 5.61
N TRP A 72 3.90 22.18 6.64
CA TRP A 72 3.38 22.72 7.89
C TRP A 72 4.43 23.55 8.65
N LEU A 73 5.68 23.07 8.74
CA LEU A 73 6.78 23.80 9.39
C LEU A 73 7.04 25.15 8.74
N HIS A 74 7.08 25.22 7.41
CA HIS A 74 7.30 26.46 6.69
C HIS A 74 6.16 27.48 6.89
N HIS A 75 4.93 27.02 7.18
CA HIS A 75 3.85 27.93 7.57
C HIS A 75 4.03 28.50 8.99
N HIS A 76 4.88 27.88 9.80
CA HIS A 76 5.19 28.30 11.16
C HIS A 76 6.63 28.88 11.28
N ASP A 77 7.24 29.27 10.15
CA ASP A 77 8.62 29.78 10.07
C ASP A 77 9.66 28.84 10.73
N ARG A 78 9.44 27.52 10.59
CA ARG A 78 10.30 26.45 11.06
C ARG A 78 10.82 25.61 9.90
N THR A 79 11.93 24.90 10.14
CA THR A 79 12.56 23.96 9.20
C THR A 79 12.83 22.63 9.92
N LEU A 80 13.25 21.59 9.18
CA LEU A 80 13.70 20.33 9.80
C LEU A 80 14.87 20.53 10.76
N LEU A 81 15.70 21.55 10.56
CA LEU A 81 16.84 21.85 11.42
C LEU A 81 16.44 22.58 12.71
N THR A 82 15.39 23.39 12.65
CA THR A 82 14.89 24.18 13.81
C THR A 82 13.70 23.54 14.51
N LEU A 83 13.24 22.38 14.02
CA LEU A 83 12.11 21.60 14.53
C LEU A 83 12.29 21.25 16.01
N GLU A 84 11.29 21.53 16.83
CA GLU A 84 11.25 21.21 18.25
C GLU A 84 10.17 20.14 18.56
N ALA A 85 10.25 19.53 19.73
CA ALA A 85 9.27 18.53 20.16
C ALA A 85 7.83 19.11 20.24
N LEU A 86 7.71 20.39 20.60
CA LEU A 86 6.44 21.11 20.67
C LEU A 86 5.80 21.26 19.28
N ASP A 87 6.61 21.58 18.26
CA ASP A 87 6.13 21.69 16.88
C ASP A 87 5.51 20.35 16.40
N LEU A 88 6.18 19.24 16.73
CA LEU A 88 5.66 17.90 16.39
C LEU A 88 4.37 17.57 17.13
N GLN A 89 4.23 17.97 18.39
CA GLN A 89 2.99 17.79 19.15
C GLN A 89 1.85 18.60 18.53
N GLN A 90 2.11 19.85 18.19
CA GLN A 90 1.12 20.72 17.54
C GLN A 90 0.73 20.18 16.17
N PHE A 91 1.68 19.81 15.33
CA PHE A 91 1.41 19.20 14.03
C PHE A 91 0.52 17.95 14.14
N LEU A 92 0.81 17.07 15.12
CA LEU A 92 0.01 15.87 15.33
C LEU A 92 -1.38 16.18 15.89
N ALA A 93 -1.53 17.21 16.73
CA ALA A 93 -2.82 17.67 17.25
C ALA A 93 -3.70 18.22 16.12
N GLU A 94 -3.15 19.09 15.28
CA GLU A 94 -3.87 19.64 14.11
C GLU A 94 -4.29 18.55 13.12
N ARG A 95 -3.49 17.48 12.96
CA ARG A 95 -3.91 16.32 12.15
C ARG A 95 -5.12 15.60 12.76
N VAL A 96 -5.19 15.50 14.08
CA VAL A 96 -6.35 14.89 14.75
C VAL A 96 -7.59 15.78 14.56
N GLU A 97 -7.47 17.08 14.76
CA GLU A 97 -8.55 18.06 14.56
C GLU A 97 -9.01 18.11 13.09
N GLY A 98 -8.07 18.00 12.14
CA GLY A 98 -8.35 17.91 10.71
C GLY A 98 -8.95 16.57 10.26
N GLY A 99 -9.31 15.66 11.20
CA GLY A 99 -9.99 14.40 10.91
C GLY A 99 -9.12 13.32 10.25
N TYR A 100 -7.80 13.42 10.29
CA TYR A 100 -6.92 12.38 9.77
C TYR A 100 -7.07 11.08 10.58
N LYS A 101 -7.12 9.94 9.88
CA LYS A 101 -7.21 8.63 10.53
C LYS A 101 -6.02 8.38 11.44
N ALA A 102 -6.25 7.87 12.65
CA ALA A 102 -5.21 7.53 13.62
C ALA A 102 -4.09 6.64 13.04
N THR A 103 -4.44 5.71 12.12
CA THR A 103 -3.46 4.87 11.41
C THR A 103 -2.56 5.66 10.47
N SER A 104 -3.09 6.72 9.82
CA SER A 104 -2.30 7.61 8.98
C SER A 104 -1.36 8.44 9.83
N SER A 105 -1.84 9.03 10.93
CA SER A 105 -1.03 9.81 11.86
C SER A 105 0.08 8.97 12.53
N ALA A 106 -0.21 7.71 12.87
CA ALA A 106 0.80 6.78 13.38
C ALA A 106 1.90 6.46 12.35
N ARG A 107 1.54 6.30 11.06
CA ARG A 107 2.53 6.12 9.98
C ARG A 107 3.38 7.37 9.82
N THR A 108 2.76 8.55 9.74
CA THR A 108 3.47 9.83 9.66
C THR A 108 4.44 10.00 10.82
N LEU A 109 4.02 9.72 12.06
CA LEU A 109 4.93 9.76 13.23
C LEU A 109 6.09 8.77 13.09
N SER A 110 5.86 7.59 12.52
CA SER A 110 6.94 6.62 12.26
C SER A 110 7.95 7.12 11.24
N ALA A 111 7.51 7.83 10.19
CA ALA A 111 8.39 8.47 9.21
C ALA A 111 9.19 9.60 9.85
N ILE A 112 8.54 10.46 10.64
CA ILE A 112 9.17 11.57 11.38
C ILE A 112 10.25 11.05 12.32
N ARG A 113 9.95 10.05 13.16
CA ARG A 113 10.93 9.47 14.08
C ARG A 113 12.16 8.94 13.36
N ARG A 114 11.96 8.24 12.25
CA ARG A 114 13.08 7.72 11.46
C ARG A 114 13.92 8.83 10.85
N LEU A 115 13.29 9.91 10.39
CA LEU A 115 14.01 11.08 9.89
C LEU A 115 14.80 11.76 11.02
N CYS A 116 14.19 12.04 12.17
CA CYS A 116 14.88 12.67 13.31
C CYS A 116 16.06 11.83 13.80
N GLN A 117 15.89 10.51 13.92
CA GLN A 117 16.95 9.57 14.25
C GLN A 117 18.07 9.57 13.21
N TYR A 118 17.75 9.65 11.92
CA TYR A 118 18.73 9.77 10.84
C TYR A 118 19.51 11.07 10.96
N LEU A 119 18.84 12.21 11.08
CA LEU A 119 19.51 13.51 11.21
C LEU A 119 20.42 13.59 12.45
N TYR A 120 20.00 12.98 13.56
CA TYR A 120 20.81 12.86 14.76
C TYR A 120 22.04 11.96 14.54
N ARG A 121 21.85 10.78 13.92
CA ARG A 121 22.93 9.82 13.61
C ARG A 121 23.99 10.43 12.69
N GLU A 122 23.56 11.13 11.65
CA GLU A 122 24.43 11.80 10.68
C GLU A 122 25.02 13.11 11.19
N LYS A 123 24.75 13.47 12.47
CA LYS A 123 25.22 14.70 13.11
C LYS A 123 24.77 15.99 12.39
N VAL A 124 23.72 15.93 11.61
CA VAL A 124 23.03 17.09 11.03
C VAL A 124 22.31 17.87 12.12
N ARG A 125 21.80 17.15 13.13
CA ARG A 125 21.24 17.72 14.37
C ARG A 125 21.97 17.17 15.59
N SER A 126 21.98 17.97 16.68
CA SER A 126 22.53 17.55 17.97
C SER A 126 21.53 16.88 18.91
N ASP A 127 20.23 16.84 18.51
CA ASP A 127 19.09 16.31 19.29
C ASP A 127 18.12 15.49 18.43
N ASP A 128 17.26 14.72 19.09
CA ASP A 128 16.12 14.03 18.48
C ASP A 128 14.81 14.56 19.07
N PRO A 129 14.14 15.53 18.41
CA PRO A 129 12.90 16.12 18.92
C PRO A 129 11.72 15.12 18.98
N SER A 130 11.84 13.98 18.32
CA SER A 130 10.80 12.94 18.33
C SER A 130 10.92 11.93 19.47
N ALA A 131 12.01 11.95 20.25
CA ALA A 131 12.34 10.92 21.24
C ALA A 131 11.26 10.72 22.31
N LEU A 132 10.64 11.80 22.78
CA LEU A 132 9.62 11.78 23.84
C LEU A 132 8.17 11.72 23.34
N LEU A 133 7.96 11.70 22.02
CA LEU A 133 6.59 11.64 21.48
C LEU A 133 5.97 10.27 21.73
N SER A 134 4.74 10.24 22.20
CA SER A 134 3.96 9.03 22.31
C SER A 134 3.22 8.73 21.00
N ALA A 135 3.16 7.47 20.60
CA ALA A 135 2.33 7.08 19.45
C ALA A 135 0.84 7.25 19.81
N PRO A 136 0.00 7.75 18.88
CA PRO A 136 -1.44 7.75 19.09
C PRO A 136 -1.91 6.34 19.43
N LYS A 137 -2.74 6.21 20.46
CA LYS A 137 -3.38 4.93 20.77
C LYS A 137 -4.30 4.57 19.61
N LEU A 138 -3.95 3.51 18.90
CA LEU A 138 -4.80 2.98 17.84
C LEU A 138 -6.00 2.25 18.49
N PRO A 139 -7.23 2.54 18.07
CA PRO A 139 -8.36 1.75 18.53
C PRO A 139 -8.15 0.28 18.11
N GLN A 140 -8.37 -0.64 19.04
CA GLN A 140 -8.38 -2.07 18.70
C GLN A 140 -9.47 -2.30 17.64
N ARG A 141 -9.05 -2.70 16.45
CA ARG A 141 -10.01 -3.10 15.42
C ARG A 141 -10.48 -4.50 15.76
N LEU A 142 -11.77 -4.65 15.96
CA LEU A 142 -12.38 -5.98 15.95
C LEU A 142 -12.07 -6.64 14.61
N PRO A 143 -11.68 -7.91 14.59
CA PRO A 143 -11.50 -8.66 13.35
C PRO A 143 -12.77 -8.53 12.51
N LYS A 144 -12.60 -8.22 11.23
CA LYS A 144 -13.72 -8.22 10.26
C LYS A 144 -13.72 -9.59 9.60
N ASP A 145 -14.25 -10.58 10.31
CA ASP A 145 -14.28 -11.93 9.79
C ASP A 145 -15.53 -12.12 8.91
N LEU A 146 -15.35 -12.81 7.80
CA LEU A 146 -16.44 -13.30 6.96
C LEU A 146 -16.68 -14.75 7.29
N SER A 147 -17.92 -15.16 7.48
CA SER A 147 -18.28 -16.58 7.56
C SER A 147 -18.17 -17.23 6.17
N GLU A 148 -17.99 -18.55 6.15
CA GLU A 148 -17.95 -19.33 4.91
C GLU A 148 -19.22 -19.11 4.06
N ASN A 149 -20.37 -19.05 4.70
CA ASN A 149 -21.64 -18.75 4.01
C ASN A 149 -21.67 -17.34 3.38
N GLN A 150 -21.05 -16.34 4.01
CA GLN A 150 -20.91 -15.00 3.41
C GLN A 150 -19.95 -15.03 2.22
N VAL A 151 -18.86 -15.77 2.32
CA VAL A 151 -17.92 -15.95 1.21
C VAL A 151 -18.62 -16.67 0.06
N GLU A 152 -19.35 -17.75 0.31
CA GLU A 152 -20.10 -18.49 -0.71
C GLU A 152 -21.06 -17.58 -1.48
N ARG A 153 -21.87 -16.78 -0.76
CA ARG A 153 -22.77 -15.81 -1.40
C ARG A 153 -22.01 -14.74 -2.21
N LEU A 154 -20.84 -14.31 -1.74
CA LEU A 154 -20.01 -13.36 -2.47
C LEU A 154 -19.49 -13.97 -3.78
N LEU A 155 -19.05 -15.22 -3.73
CA LEU A 155 -18.55 -15.94 -4.89
C LEU A 155 -19.64 -16.23 -5.92
N GLN A 156 -20.90 -16.38 -5.49
CA GLN A 156 -22.06 -16.59 -6.35
C GLN A 156 -22.67 -15.29 -6.93
N ALA A 157 -22.27 -14.13 -6.42
CA ALA A 157 -22.87 -12.85 -6.81
C ALA A 157 -22.60 -12.41 -8.26
N PRO A 158 -21.42 -12.68 -8.89
CA PRO A 158 -21.18 -12.32 -10.28
C PRO A 158 -22.02 -13.18 -11.25
N SER A 159 -22.60 -12.56 -12.27
CA SER A 159 -23.29 -13.26 -13.37
C SER A 159 -22.29 -13.89 -14.34
N ILE A 160 -22.42 -15.18 -14.60
CA ILE A 160 -21.53 -15.91 -15.50
C ILE A 160 -21.82 -15.62 -16.98
N ASP A 161 -22.99 -15.09 -17.30
CA ASP A 161 -23.40 -14.74 -18.67
C ASP A 161 -22.76 -13.43 -19.16
N VAL A 162 -22.18 -12.63 -18.24
CA VAL A 162 -21.53 -11.37 -18.56
C VAL A 162 -20.01 -11.55 -18.51
N PRO A 163 -19.29 -11.42 -19.63
CA PRO A 163 -17.85 -11.69 -19.70
C PRO A 163 -17.02 -10.95 -18.65
N LEU A 164 -17.40 -9.70 -18.32
CA LEU A 164 -16.75 -8.90 -17.29
C LEU A 164 -16.96 -9.49 -15.88
N GLU A 165 -18.15 -10.00 -15.61
CA GLU A 165 -18.48 -10.58 -14.30
C GLU A 165 -17.96 -12.00 -14.17
N LEU A 166 -17.91 -12.75 -15.28
CA LEU A 166 -17.25 -14.06 -15.33
C LEU A 166 -15.74 -13.94 -15.00
N ARG A 167 -15.07 -12.89 -15.50
CA ARG A 167 -13.70 -12.56 -15.07
C ARG A 167 -13.64 -12.34 -13.56
N ASP A 168 -14.55 -11.54 -13.03
CA ASP A 168 -14.58 -11.20 -11.60
C ASP A 168 -14.89 -12.43 -10.75
N LYS A 169 -15.75 -13.34 -11.24
CA LYS A 169 -15.98 -14.65 -10.63
C LYS A 169 -14.69 -15.46 -10.51
N ALA A 170 -13.95 -15.63 -11.61
CA ALA A 170 -12.68 -16.34 -11.61
C ALA A 170 -11.64 -15.66 -10.68
N MET A 171 -11.61 -14.32 -10.64
CA MET A 171 -10.73 -13.57 -9.73
C MET A 171 -11.09 -13.78 -8.25
N LEU A 172 -12.38 -13.79 -7.91
CA LEU A 172 -12.85 -14.01 -6.54
C LEU A 172 -12.54 -15.43 -6.06
N GLU A 173 -12.80 -16.44 -6.92
CA GLU A 173 -12.48 -17.84 -6.63
C GLU A 173 -10.98 -18.02 -6.43
N LEU A 174 -10.15 -17.49 -7.32
CA LEU A 174 -8.71 -17.56 -7.20
C LEU A 174 -8.21 -16.85 -5.93
N LEU A 175 -8.75 -15.67 -5.63
CA LEU A 175 -8.36 -14.90 -4.44
C LEU A 175 -8.69 -15.66 -3.14
N TYR A 176 -9.87 -16.28 -3.08
CA TYR A 176 -10.29 -17.05 -1.92
C TYR A 176 -9.56 -18.38 -1.82
N ALA A 177 -9.31 -19.09 -2.92
CA ALA A 177 -8.59 -20.36 -2.92
C ALA A 177 -7.10 -20.21 -2.53
N THR A 178 -6.48 -19.06 -2.83
CA THR A 178 -5.02 -18.88 -2.68
C THR A 178 -4.60 -17.86 -1.64
N GLY A 179 -5.52 -17.00 -1.22
CA GLY A 179 -5.21 -15.89 -0.33
C GLY A 179 -4.19 -14.90 -0.92
N LEU A 180 -4.11 -14.72 -2.23
CA LEU A 180 -3.21 -13.75 -2.90
C LEU A 180 -3.43 -12.32 -2.40
N ARG A 181 -2.38 -11.50 -2.48
CA ARG A 181 -2.57 -10.05 -2.35
C ARG A 181 -3.24 -9.51 -3.61
N VAL A 182 -4.05 -8.46 -3.48
CA VAL A 182 -4.72 -7.86 -4.64
C VAL A 182 -3.74 -7.42 -5.73
N THR A 183 -2.54 -6.95 -5.36
CA THR A 183 -1.48 -6.58 -6.30
C THR A 183 -0.94 -7.78 -7.07
N GLU A 184 -0.81 -8.91 -6.41
CA GLU A 184 -0.38 -10.18 -7.01
C GLU A 184 -1.46 -10.65 -7.99
N LEU A 185 -2.73 -10.68 -7.56
CA LEU A 185 -3.87 -11.12 -8.39
C LEU A 185 -4.03 -10.31 -9.69
N VAL A 186 -4.04 -8.97 -9.59
CA VAL A 186 -4.23 -8.12 -10.79
C VAL A 186 -3.01 -8.08 -11.71
N GLY A 187 -1.84 -8.49 -11.20
CA GLY A 187 -0.58 -8.56 -11.95
C GLY A 187 -0.30 -9.92 -12.57
N LEU A 188 -1.13 -10.95 -12.30
CA LEU A 188 -0.90 -12.29 -12.85
C LEU A 188 -0.91 -12.30 -14.37
N THR A 189 0.03 -13.06 -14.93
CA THR A 189 0.09 -13.38 -16.34
C THR A 189 -0.41 -14.81 -16.60
N ILE A 190 -0.68 -15.14 -17.86
CA ILE A 190 -1.08 -16.50 -18.25
C ILE A 190 0.01 -17.51 -17.84
N SER A 191 1.27 -17.15 -18.00
CA SER A 191 2.42 -18.02 -17.68
C SER A 191 2.61 -18.26 -16.18
N ASP A 192 1.95 -17.48 -15.31
CA ASP A 192 2.02 -17.67 -13.86
C ASP A 192 1.08 -18.76 -13.36
N ILE A 193 0.13 -19.22 -14.16
CA ILE A 193 -0.87 -20.21 -13.77
C ILE A 193 -0.65 -21.50 -14.56
N SER A 194 -0.44 -22.59 -13.84
CA SER A 194 -0.39 -23.95 -14.42
C SER A 194 -1.65 -24.71 -14.01
N LEU A 195 -2.69 -24.66 -14.85
CA LEU A 195 -3.94 -25.38 -14.60
C LEU A 195 -3.74 -26.87 -14.53
N ARG A 196 -2.87 -27.42 -15.40
CA ARG A 196 -2.52 -28.85 -15.38
C ARG A 196 -1.89 -29.30 -14.07
N GLN A 197 -1.10 -28.44 -13.44
CA GLN A 197 -0.44 -28.75 -12.16
C GLN A 197 -1.27 -28.28 -10.96
N GLY A 198 -2.33 -27.49 -11.18
CA GLY A 198 -3.14 -26.91 -10.14
C GLY A 198 -2.36 -25.95 -9.24
N VAL A 199 -1.48 -25.12 -9.81
CA VAL A 199 -0.66 -24.17 -9.04
C VAL A 199 -0.58 -22.79 -9.70
N VAL A 200 -0.43 -21.75 -8.89
CA VAL A 200 -0.10 -20.40 -9.32
C VAL A 200 1.26 -19.99 -8.75
N ARG A 201 2.12 -19.45 -9.61
CA ARG A 201 3.41 -18.86 -9.25
C ARG A 201 3.22 -17.39 -8.93
N VAL A 202 3.71 -16.96 -7.78
CA VAL A 202 3.55 -15.58 -7.29
C VAL A 202 4.88 -15.00 -6.88
N ILE A 203 5.16 -13.80 -7.34
CA ILE A 203 6.34 -13.03 -6.93
C ILE A 203 5.91 -12.07 -5.81
N GLY A 204 6.43 -12.29 -4.60
CA GLY A 204 6.13 -11.51 -3.42
C GLY A 204 7.11 -10.36 -3.17
N LYS A 205 7.04 -9.78 -1.98
CA LYS A 205 7.95 -8.71 -1.54
C LYS A 205 9.40 -9.20 -1.57
N GLY A 206 10.30 -8.39 -2.13
CA GLY A 206 11.72 -8.73 -2.27
C GLY A 206 12.02 -9.73 -3.38
N ASN A 207 11.17 -9.79 -4.40
CA ASN A 207 11.32 -10.68 -5.57
C ASN A 207 11.38 -12.18 -5.20
N LYS A 208 10.78 -12.56 -4.06
CA LYS A 208 10.71 -13.96 -3.64
C LYS A 208 9.53 -14.64 -4.31
N GLU A 209 9.81 -15.71 -5.05
CA GLU A 209 8.78 -16.54 -5.66
C GLU A 209 8.19 -17.53 -4.66
N ARG A 210 6.89 -17.83 -4.81
CA ARG A 210 6.22 -18.93 -4.15
C ARG A 210 5.21 -19.57 -5.08
N LEU A 211 5.02 -20.87 -4.92
CA LEU A 211 3.94 -21.61 -5.56
C LEU A 211 2.78 -21.76 -4.56
N VAL A 212 1.57 -21.47 -5.03
CA VAL A 212 0.35 -21.63 -4.22
C VAL A 212 -0.57 -22.61 -4.95
N PRO A 213 -1.03 -23.67 -4.28
CA PRO A 213 -1.96 -24.62 -4.88
C PRO A 213 -3.30 -23.95 -5.18
N LEU A 214 -3.93 -24.38 -6.25
CA LEU A 214 -5.29 -24.06 -6.63
C LEU A 214 -6.21 -25.20 -6.19
N GLY A 215 -7.39 -24.87 -5.68
CA GLY A 215 -8.46 -25.85 -5.50
C GLY A 215 -9.15 -26.15 -6.84
N GLU A 216 -9.90 -27.24 -6.88
CA GLU A 216 -10.60 -27.67 -8.10
C GLU A 216 -11.59 -26.62 -8.62
N GLU A 217 -12.30 -25.96 -7.71
CA GLU A 217 -13.21 -24.86 -8.07
C GLU A 217 -12.48 -23.67 -8.73
N ALA A 218 -11.32 -23.28 -8.19
CA ALA A 218 -10.54 -22.20 -8.79
C ALA A 218 -10.03 -22.56 -10.18
N VAL A 219 -9.57 -23.80 -10.38
CA VAL A 219 -9.14 -24.32 -11.69
C VAL A 219 -10.33 -24.26 -12.66
N TYR A 220 -11.47 -24.81 -12.28
CA TYR A 220 -12.68 -24.82 -13.10
C TYR A 220 -13.10 -23.42 -13.56
N TRP A 221 -13.19 -22.45 -12.62
CA TRP A 221 -13.61 -21.09 -12.96
C TRP A 221 -12.58 -20.32 -13.78
N ILE A 222 -11.30 -20.60 -13.62
CA ILE A 222 -10.24 -20.03 -14.46
C ILE A 222 -10.33 -20.60 -15.88
N GLU A 223 -10.48 -21.91 -16.05
CA GLU A 223 -10.65 -22.56 -17.36
C GLU A 223 -11.90 -22.02 -18.08
N TYR A 224 -13.01 -22.00 -17.39
CA TYR A 224 -14.26 -21.50 -17.94
C TYR A 224 -14.17 -20.03 -18.37
N TYR A 225 -13.52 -19.20 -17.56
CA TYR A 225 -13.26 -17.80 -17.91
C TYR A 225 -12.32 -17.66 -19.11
N MET A 226 -11.25 -18.46 -19.19
CA MET A 226 -10.30 -18.43 -20.29
C MET A 226 -10.96 -18.74 -21.62
N GLU A 227 -11.92 -19.64 -21.61
CA GLU A 227 -12.65 -20.07 -22.81
C GLU A 227 -13.78 -19.09 -23.18
N HIS A 228 -14.60 -18.66 -22.22
CA HIS A 228 -15.84 -17.96 -22.47
C HIS A 228 -15.83 -16.46 -22.21
N GLY A 229 -14.97 -15.98 -21.30
CA GLY A 229 -14.94 -14.57 -20.90
C GLY A 229 -13.76 -13.77 -21.45
N ARG A 230 -12.56 -14.34 -21.33
CA ARG A 230 -11.33 -13.64 -21.69
C ARG A 230 -11.25 -13.21 -23.17
N PRO A 231 -11.61 -14.03 -24.16
CA PRO A 231 -11.57 -13.63 -25.56
C PRO A 231 -12.44 -12.40 -25.85
N TRP A 232 -13.58 -12.30 -25.21
CA TRP A 232 -14.48 -11.14 -25.30
C TRP A 232 -13.81 -9.86 -24.76
N LEU A 233 -13.13 -9.95 -23.63
CA LEU A 233 -12.47 -8.79 -23.00
C LEU A 233 -11.23 -8.34 -23.77
N LEU A 234 -10.56 -9.23 -24.48
CA LEU A 234 -9.42 -8.91 -25.32
C LEU A 234 -9.80 -8.19 -26.61
N ASN A 235 -11.01 -8.41 -27.10
CA ASN A 235 -11.51 -7.80 -28.34
C ASN A 235 -10.51 -7.91 -29.52
N GLY A 236 -9.92 -9.09 -29.70
CA GLY A 236 -8.92 -9.36 -30.75
C GLY A 236 -7.49 -8.89 -30.44
N GLN A 237 -7.24 -8.30 -29.29
CA GLN A 237 -5.88 -7.90 -28.86
C GLN A 237 -5.16 -9.08 -28.19
N THR A 238 -3.83 -9.08 -28.26
CA THR A 238 -2.99 -10.02 -27.55
C THR A 238 -2.46 -9.35 -26.29
N LEU A 239 -2.69 -9.96 -25.13
CA LEU A 239 -2.25 -9.46 -23.82
C LEU A 239 -1.90 -10.66 -22.91
N ASP A 240 -0.74 -10.60 -22.26
CA ASP A 240 -0.29 -11.68 -21.37
C ASP A 240 -0.97 -11.63 -19.99
N VAL A 241 -1.57 -10.47 -19.63
CA VAL A 241 -2.29 -10.34 -18.35
C VAL A 241 -3.45 -11.32 -18.30
N MET A 242 -3.55 -12.05 -17.18
CA MET A 242 -4.59 -13.06 -16.97
C MET A 242 -5.99 -12.43 -16.90
N PHE A 243 -6.14 -11.32 -16.17
CA PHE A 243 -7.41 -10.66 -15.92
C PHE A 243 -7.42 -9.23 -16.49
N PRO A 244 -7.64 -9.05 -17.82
CA PRO A 244 -7.68 -7.73 -18.42
C PRO A 244 -8.89 -6.92 -17.93
N SER A 245 -8.76 -5.61 -17.96
CA SER A 245 -9.85 -4.67 -17.77
C SER A 245 -10.79 -4.66 -19.00
N GLN A 246 -11.93 -3.99 -18.89
CA GLN A 246 -12.84 -3.78 -20.03
C GLN A 246 -12.19 -3.07 -21.25
N ARG A 247 -11.05 -2.39 -21.02
CA ARG A 247 -10.27 -1.69 -22.05
C ARG A 247 -9.12 -2.52 -22.61
N ALA A 248 -9.15 -3.85 -22.40
CA ALA A 248 -8.05 -4.75 -22.74
C ALA A 248 -6.68 -4.26 -22.23
N GLN A 249 -6.60 -3.86 -20.97
CA GLN A 249 -5.38 -3.43 -20.30
C GLN A 249 -5.29 -4.09 -18.92
N GLN A 250 -4.13 -4.04 -18.28
CA GLN A 250 -4.00 -4.50 -16.90
C GLN A 250 -4.96 -3.77 -15.97
N MET A 251 -5.68 -4.52 -15.15
CA MET A 251 -6.59 -3.96 -14.16
C MET A 251 -5.83 -3.32 -13.00
N THR A 252 -6.34 -2.19 -12.49
CA THR A 252 -5.82 -1.59 -11.28
C THR A 252 -6.39 -2.25 -10.02
N ARG A 253 -5.65 -2.18 -8.91
CA ARG A 253 -6.14 -2.62 -7.59
C ARG A 253 -7.44 -1.91 -7.20
N GLN A 254 -7.57 -0.64 -7.55
CA GLN A 254 -8.75 0.18 -7.25
C GLN A 254 -9.97 -0.30 -8.02
N THR A 255 -9.80 -0.64 -9.30
CA THR A 255 -10.89 -1.22 -10.10
C THR A 255 -11.43 -2.50 -9.46
N PHE A 256 -10.54 -3.43 -9.10
CA PHE A 256 -10.98 -4.69 -8.46
C PHE A 256 -11.61 -4.45 -7.07
N TRP A 257 -11.09 -3.48 -6.32
CA TRP A 257 -11.68 -3.08 -5.04
C TRP A 257 -13.13 -2.60 -5.20
N HIS A 258 -13.42 -1.77 -6.22
CA HIS A 258 -14.79 -1.35 -6.53
C HIS A 258 -15.68 -2.51 -6.94
N ARG A 259 -15.15 -3.46 -7.72
CA ARG A 259 -15.91 -4.68 -8.11
C ARG A 259 -16.28 -5.53 -6.90
N ILE A 260 -15.35 -5.76 -5.97
CA ILE A 260 -15.63 -6.49 -4.72
C ILE A 260 -16.73 -5.79 -3.89
N LYS A 261 -16.68 -4.46 -3.78
CA LYS A 261 -17.70 -3.68 -3.06
C LYS A 261 -19.10 -3.83 -3.70
N HIS A 262 -19.15 -3.83 -5.02
CA HIS A 262 -20.39 -4.08 -5.75
C HIS A 262 -20.96 -5.47 -5.44
N TYR A 263 -20.15 -6.52 -5.52
CA TYR A 263 -20.60 -7.89 -5.20
C TYR A 263 -20.92 -8.08 -3.71
N ALA A 264 -20.25 -7.37 -2.81
CA ALA A 264 -20.62 -7.35 -1.40
C ALA A 264 -22.07 -6.92 -1.20
N THR A 265 -22.47 -5.83 -1.87
CA THR A 265 -23.84 -5.31 -1.81
C THR A 265 -24.85 -6.33 -2.35
N LEU A 266 -24.56 -6.96 -3.50
CA LEU A 266 -25.41 -8.00 -4.07
C LEU A 266 -25.53 -9.23 -3.16
N ALA A 267 -24.46 -9.62 -2.48
CA ALA A 267 -24.43 -10.74 -1.55
C ALA A 267 -25.05 -10.42 -0.18
N GLY A 268 -25.55 -9.19 0.05
CA GLY A 268 -26.08 -8.76 1.36
C GLY A 268 -25.00 -8.66 2.45
N ILE A 269 -23.77 -8.34 2.06
CA ILE A 269 -22.63 -8.11 2.96
C ILE A 269 -22.40 -6.61 3.07
N ASP A 270 -22.19 -6.12 4.29
CA ASP A 270 -21.81 -4.73 4.51
C ASP A 270 -20.54 -4.38 3.73
N SER A 271 -20.69 -3.56 2.70
CA SER A 271 -19.60 -3.21 1.79
C SER A 271 -18.44 -2.51 2.51
N GLU A 272 -18.69 -1.79 3.64
CA GLU A 272 -17.64 -1.15 4.43
C GLU A 272 -16.77 -2.17 5.19
N LYS A 273 -17.29 -3.36 5.42
CA LYS A 273 -16.57 -4.44 6.09
C LYS A 273 -15.75 -5.30 5.13
N LEU A 274 -16.08 -5.29 3.82
CA LEU A 274 -15.42 -6.14 2.84
C LEU A 274 -14.30 -5.40 2.08
N SER A 275 -13.19 -6.06 1.92
CA SER A 275 -12.06 -5.65 1.08
C SER A 275 -11.27 -6.89 0.64
N PRO A 276 -10.38 -6.80 -0.38
CA PRO A 276 -9.51 -7.91 -0.74
C PRO A 276 -8.67 -8.45 0.43
N HIS A 277 -8.28 -7.58 1.36
CA HIS A 277 -7.55 -8.00 2.57
C HIS A 277 -8.42 -8.83 3.53
N VAL A 278 -9.71 -8.48 3.64
CA VAL A 278 -10.66 -9.24 4.48
C VAL A 278 -10.92 -10.61 3.86
N LEU A 279 -11.05 -10.72 2.54
CA LEU A 279 -11.22 -12.02 1.87
C LEU A 279 -9.96 -12.89 2.00
N ARG A 280 -8.77 -12.31 1.89
CA ARG A 280 -7.51 -13.01 2.20
C ARG A 280 -7.43 -13.44 3.68
N HIS A 281 -7.95 -12.63 4.60
CA HIS A 281 -8.02 -13.00 6.02
C HIS A 281 -9.00 -14.17 6.23
N ALA A 282 -10.16 -14.13 5.58
CA ALA A 282 -11.12 -15.24 5.59
C ALA A 282 -10.49 -16.56 5.09
N PHE A 283 -9.73 -16.53 3.99
CA PHE A 283 -8.95 -17.67 3.52
C PHE A 283 -8.07 -18.26 4.66
N ALA A 284 -7.28 -17.42 5.33
CA ALA A 284 -6.40 -17.88 6.40
C ALA A 284 -7.18 -18.44 7.59
N THR A 285 -8.21 -17.75 8.03
CA THR A 285 -9.04 -18.15 9.19
C THR A 285 -9.80 -19.44 8.91
N HIS A 286 -10.38 -19.58 7.71
CA HIS A 286 -11.12 -20.80 7.35
C HIS A 286 -10.21 -22.01 7.24
N LEU A 287 -9.01 -21.89 6.65
CA LEU A 287 -8.02 -22.97 6.66
C LEU A 287 -7.65 -23.39 8.09
N LEU A 288 -7.39 -22.43 8.98
CA LEU A 288 -7.07 -22.73 10.38
C LEU A 288 -8.25 -23.39 11.12
N ASN A 289 -9.49 -22.95 10.87
CA ASN A 289 -10.70 -23.54 11.45
C ASN A 289 -10.92 -24.97 10.99
N HIS A 290 -10.49 -25.31 9.76
CA HIS A 290 -10.50 -26.66 9.22
C HIS A 290 -9.26 -27.48 9.61
N GLY A 291 -8.43 -27.00 10.54
CA GLY A 291 -7.32 -27.74 11.12
C GLY A 291 -5.99 -27.64 10.38
N ALA A 292 -5.84 -26.70 9.42
CA ALA A 292 -4.56 -26.46 8.80
C ALA A 292 -3.53 -25.93 9.81
N ASP A 293 -2.28 -26.36 9.68
CA ASP A 293 -1.19 -25.85 10.50
C ASP A 293 -0.90 -24.37 10.19
N LEU A 294 -0.70 -23.57 11.25
CA LEU A 294 -0.45 -22.14 11.14
C LEU A 294 0.78 -21.82 10.26
N ARG A 295 1.84 -22.63 10.32
CA ARG A 295 3.04 -22.45 9.51
C ARG A 295 2.75 -22.65 8.02
N VAL A 296 1.90 -23.64 7.70
CA VAL A 296 1.46 -23.86 6.32
C VAL A 296 0.70 -22.66 5.80
N VAL A 297 -0.24 -22.13 6.57
CA VAL A 297 -1.00 -20.93 6.20
C VAL A 297 -0.07 -19.72 6.02
N GLN A 298 0.90 -19.53 6.92
CA GLN A 298 1.91 -18.46 6.78
C GLN A 298 2.77 -18.61 5.51
N MET A 299 3.13 -19.84 5.14
CA MET A 299 3.87 -20.13 3.90
C MET A 299 3.04 -19.79 2.67
N LEU A 300 1.78 -20.24 2.61
CA LEU A 300 0.86 -19.91 1.50
C LEU A 300 0.68 -18.41 1.34
N LEU A 301 0.60 -17.69 2.45
CA LEU A 301 0.46 -16.23 2.45
C LEU A 301 1.76 -15.48 2.11
N GLY A 302 2.93 -16.15 2.14
CA GLY A 302 4.22 -15.52 1.85
C GLY A 302 4.65 -14.52 2.93
N HIS A 303 4.58 -14.92 4.21
CA HIS A 303 5.14 -14.16 5.31
C HIS A 303 6.66 -14.38 5.36
N SER A 304 7.42 -13.28 5.37
CA SER A 304 8.87 -13.25 5.07
C SER A 304 9.80 -13.74 6.20
N ASP A 305 9.30 -14.03 7.38
CA ASP A 305 10.14 -14.39 8.55
C ASP A 305 10.58 -15.85 8.61
N LEU A 306 10.17 -16.66 7.66
CA LEU A 306 10.66 -18.02 7.53
C LEU A 306 11.57 -18.09 6.29
N SER A 307 12.87 -18.22 6.52
CA SER A 307 13.92 -18.43 5.53
C SER A 307 13.68 -19.74 4.77
N THR A 308 12.83 -19.71 3.74
CA THR A 308 12.39 -20.91 3.04
C THR A 308 12.57 -20.83 1.52
N THR A 309 13.76 -20.39 1.08
CA THR A 309 14.14 -20.53 -0.33
C THR A 309 14.42 -22.00 -0.72
N GLN A 310 14.44 -22.93 0.24
CA GLN A 310 14.81 -24.33 0.03
C GLN A 310 13.64 -25.34 -0.03
N ILE A 311 12.37 -24.93 0.10
CA ILE A 311 11.27 -25.90 0.28
C ILE A 311 10.42 -26.11 -0.99
N TYR A 312 10.70 -25.45 -2.08
CA TYR A 312 9.94 -25.64 -3.34
C TYR A 312 10.50 -26.79 -4.21
N THR A 313 10.73 -27.93 -3.57
CA THR A 313 10.91 -29.19 -4.31
C THR A 313 9.53 -29.73 -4.70
N HIS A 314 9.48 -30.55 -5.75
CA HIS A 314 8.25 -31.20 -6.22
C HIS A 314 7.46 -31.90 -5.08
N VAL A 315 8.17 -32.44 -4.10
CA VAL A 315 7.60 -33.10 -2.90
C VAL A 315 6.89 -32.12 -1.97
N ALA A 316 7.45 -30.91 -1.82
CA ALA A 316 6.82 -29.88 -0.96
C ALA A 316 5.55 -29.30 -1.60
N THR A 317 5.52 -29.14 -2.92
CA THR A 317 4.33 -28.67 -3.64
C THR A 317 3.18 -29.67 -3.53
N GLU A 318 3.44 -30.96 -3.67
CA GLU A 318 2.44 -32.01 -3.53
C GLU A 318 1.89 -32.08 -2.10
N ARG A 319 2.75 -31.94 -1.10
CA ARG A 319 2.30 -31.89 0.30
C ARG A 319 1.44 -30.65 0.59
N LEU A 320 1.78 -29.50 0.03
CA LEU A 320 0.96 -28.29 0.16
C LEU A 320 -0.39 -28.43 -0.54
N ARG A 321 -0.43 -29.12 -1.70
CA ARG A 321 -1.66 -29.42 -2.42
C ARG A 321 -2.57 -30.34 -1.59
N LEU A 322 -2.03 -31.42 -1.03
CA LEU A 322 -2.80 -32.33 -0.17
C LEU A 322 -3.35 -31.61 1.07
N LEU A 323 -2.54 -30.76 1.72
CA LEU A 323 -3.00 -29.98 2.87
C LEU A 323 -4.08 -28.96 2.47
N HIS A 324 -3.94 -28.31 1.31
CA HIS A 324 -4.98 -27.43 0.79
C HIS A 324 -6.27 -28.20 0.51
N GLN A 325 -6.19 -29.34 -0.17
CA GLN A 325 -7.36 -30.21 -0.45
C GLN A 325 -8.05 -30.70 0.81
N GLN A 326 -7.30 -31.00 1.87
CA GLN A 326 -7.86 -31.49 3.13
C GLN A 326 -8.55 -30.41 3.98
N HIS A 327 -8.12 -29.16 3.86
CA HIS A 327 -8.48 -28.09 4.80
C HIS A 327 -9.15 -26.87 4.17
N HIS A 328 -9.12 -26.72 2.85
CA HIS A 328 -9.78 -25.59 2.22
C HIS A 328 -11.24 -25.94 1.86
N PRO A 329 -12.24 -25.07 2.22
CA PRO A 329 -13.66 -25.35 2.01
C PRO A 329 -14.07 -25.54 0.53
N ARG A 330 -13.20 -25.10 -0.40
CA ARG A 330 -13.44 -25.20 -1.87
C ARG A 330 -12.23 -25.81 -2.58
N ALA A 331 -11.62 -26.79 -1.97
CA ALA A 331 -10.52 -27.56 -2.55
C ALA A 331 -10.96 -28.51 -3.63
#